data_aaa145beb0393be7cbdf05fa13af3ca5
#
_entry.id   aaa145beb0393be7cbdf05fa13af3ca5
#
_cell.length_a   1.000
_cell.length_b   1.000
_cell.length_c   1.000
_cell.angle_alpha   90.00
_cell.angle_beta   90.00
_cell.angle_gamma   90.00
#
_symmetry.space_group_name_H-M   'P 1'
#
loop_
_entity.id
_entity.type
_entity.pdbx_description
1 polymer ?
#
loop_
_entity_poly.entity_id
_entity_poly.type
_entity_poly.pdbx_seq_one_letter_code
_entity_poly.pdbx_strand_id
1 'polypeptide(L)'
;MIYGYARCSTNEKLQDINRQVRELKQQGATDQTIYLEYESGAKEDRAELNKLLSIVQPQDTIIATEVSRITRSTKQLCEIIELAKQRHLKLILGNFVVDCSKALDPMTEGMLKMMGVFSEIERNITSQRVKSGMENAKAKGKKIGRPTVTADDIPVSYTHLDVYKRQRLF
;
A
#
# COMPACT_ATOMS: atom_id res chain seq x y z
N MET A 1 13.11 -0.01 20.18
CA MET A 1 11.89 -0.80 20.50
C MET A 1 11.59 -1.82 19.41
N ILE A 2 10.69 -2.80 19.68
CA ILE A 2 10.24 -3.77 18.68
C ILE A 2 8.74 -3.55 18.43
N TYR A 3 8.40 -3.27 17.19
CA TYR A 3 7.03 -3.04 16.73
C TYR A 3 6.59 -4.17 15.81
N GLY A 4 5.41 -4.71 16.03
CA GLY A 4 4.79 -5.73 15.20
C GLY A 4 3.72 -5.14 14.29
N TYR A 5 3.66 -5.60 13.04
CA TYR A 5 2.57 -5.30 12.14
C TYR A 5 1.90 -6.56 11.63
N ALA A 6 0.60 -6.67 11.81
CA ALA A 6 -0.22 -7.76 11.31
C ALA A 6 -1.37 -7.21 10.46
N ARG A 7 -1.66 -7.92 9.36
CA ARG A 7 -2.74 -7.54 8.44
C ARG A 7 -3.56 -8.76 8.05
N CYS A 8 -4.88 -8.61 8.08
CA CYS A 8 -5.78 -9.59 7.49
C CYS A 8 -6.84 -8.90 6.63
N SER A 9 -7.40 -9.64 5.66
CA SER A 9 -8.61 -9.22 4.96
C SER A 9 -9.83 -9.46 5.84
N THR A 10 -10.89 -8.67 5.67
CA THR A 10 -12.17 -8.86 6.39
C THR A 10 -12.80 -10.22 6.15
N ASN A 11 -12.41 -10.91 5.08
CA ASN A 11 -12.86 -12.27 4.76
C ASN A 11 -11.95 -13.36 5.34
N GLU A 12 -10.75 -13.01 5.82
CA GLU A 12 -9.87 -13.93 6.52
C GLU A 12 -10.36 -14.12 7.95
N LYS A 13 -10.38 -15.37 8.40
CA LYS A 13 -10.88 -15.73 9.72
C LYS A 13 -10.01 -15.07 10.81
N LEU A 14 -10.63 -14.65 11.92
CA LEU A 14 -9.97 -14.19 13.15
C LEU A 14 -8.78 -15.07 13.60
N GLN A 15 -8.78 -16.34 13.20
CA GLN A 15 -7.70 -17.29 13.48
C GLN A 15 -6.35 -16.89 12.85
N ASP A 16 -6.35 -16.28 11.65
CA ASP A 16 -5.09 -15.92 10.99
C ASP A 16 -4.41 -14.71 11.67
N ILE A 17 -5.17 -13.71 12.08
CA ILE A 17 -4.60 -12.56 12.79
C ILE A 17 -4.07 -12.96 14.17
N ASN A 18 -4.76 -13.85 14.87
CA ASN A 18 -4.32 -14.36 16.17
C ASN A 18 -3.03 -15.19 16.06
N ARG A 19 -2.84 -15.91 14.95
CA ARG A 19 -1.59 -16.59 14.65
C ARG A 19 -0.46 -15.59 14.46
N GLN A 20 -0.67 -14.57 13.61
CA GLN A 20 0.32 -13.52 13.38
C GLN A 20 0.71 -12.81 14.69
N VAL A 21 -0.27 -12.44 15.52
CA VAL A 21 0.01 -11.80 16.82
C VAL A 21 0.87 -12.69 17.72
N ARG A 22 0.61 -14.00 17.77
CA ARG A 22 1.44 -14.92 18.56
C ARG A 22 2.87 -14.99 18.04
N GLU A 23 3.06 -15.08 16.72
CA GLU A 23 4.39 -15.09 16.09
C GLU A 23 5.15 -13.78 16.34
N LEU A 24 4.47 -12.63 16.25
CA LEU A 24 5.06 -11.32 16.56
C LEU A 24 5.49 -11.20 18.02
N LYS A 25 4.67 -11.72 18.95
CA LYS A 25 5.03 -11.75 20.39
C LYS A 25 6.23 -12.65 20.66
N GLN A 26 6.35 -13.78 19.99
CA GLN A 26 7.51 -14.65 20.09
C GLN A 26 8.80 -13.97 19.61
N GLN A 27 8.69 -13.00 18.70
CA GLN A 27 9.81 -12.18 18.22
C GLN A 27 10.05 -10.93 19.05
N GLY A 28 9.34 -10.75 20.17
CA GLY A 28 9.58 -9.69 21.15
C GLY A 28 8.66 -8.46 21.05
N ALA A 29 7.65 -8.47 20.19
CA ALA A 29 6.63 -7.43 20.22
C ALA A 29 5.66 -7.64 21.41
N THR A 30 5.09 -6.55 21.91
CA THR A 30 4.09 -6.56 23.00
C THR A 30 2.72 -6.15 22.46
N ASP A 31 1.66 -6.37 23.24
CA ASP A 31 0.31 -5.92 22.84
C ASP A 31 0.24 -4.43 22.56
N GLN A 32 1.06 -3.63 23.22
CA GLN A 32 1.11 -2.17 23.05
C GLN A 32 1.88 -1.74 21.79
N THR A 33 2.73 -2.60 21.26
CA THR A 33 3.58 -2.32 20.09
C THR A 33 3.15 -3.06 18.84
N ILE A 34 2.04 -3.84 18.88
CA ILE A 34 1.48 -4.53 17.72
C ILE A 34 0.38 -3.68 17.09
N TYR A 35 0.53 -3.40 15.79
CA TYR A 35 -0.43 -2.68 14.95
C TYR A 35 -1.20 -3.67 14.09
N LEU A 36 -2.54 -3.65 14.23
CA LEU A 36 -3.44 -4.58 13.55
C LEU A 36 -4.23 -3.86 12.46
N GLU A 37 -4.04 -4.25 11.21
CA GLU A 37 -4.74 -3.68 10.06
C GLU A 37 -5.82 -4.65 9.56
N TYR A 38 -7.07 -4.19 9.53
CA TYR A 38 -8.20 -4.93 8.96
C TYR A 38 -8.59 -4.28 7.64
N GLU A 39 -8.41 -5.01 6.56
CA GLU A 39 -8.60 -4.52 5.22
C GLU A 39 -9.99 -4.86 4.69
N SER A 40 -10.82 -3.84 4.46
CA SER A 40 -12.06 -3.98 3.68
C SER A 40 -11.75 -3.72 2.20
N GLY A 41 -11.99 -4.71 1.35
CA GLY A 41 -11.55 -4.87 -0.05
C GLY A 41 -11.49 -3.68 -1.01
N ALA A 42 -11.96 -2.49 -0.66
CA ALA A 42 -11.97 -1.31 -1.54
C ALA A 42 -11.14 -0.11 -1.03
N LYS A 43 -10.73 -0.10 0.23
CA LYS A 43 -9.97 1.03 0.78
C LYS A 43 -8.49 0.66 0.91
N GLU A 44 -7.64 1.38 0.19
CA GLU A 44 -6.16 1.31 0.30
C GLU A 44 -5.63 2.00 1.57
N ASP A 45 -6.50 2.47 2.45
CA ASP A 45 -6.10 3.23 3.62
C ASP A 45 -5.49 2.29 4.67
N ARG A 46 -4.17 2.42 4.85
CA ARG A 46 -3.37 1.67 5.82
C ARG A 46 -3.07 2.54 7.03
N ALA A 47 -4.12 2.94 7.71
CA ALA A 47 -4.03 3.87 8.83
C ALA A 47 -3.08 3.36 9.91
N GLU A 48 -3.14 2.06 10.27
CA GLU A 48 -2.28 1.49 11.30
C GLU A 48 -0.82 1.34 10.84
N LEU A 49 -0.56 1.01 9.57
CA LEU A 49 0.81 1.01 9.03
C LEU A 49 1.39 2.44 9.02
N ASN A 50 0.62 3.40 8.52
CA ASN A 50 1.06 4.79 8.47
C ASN A 50 1.33 5.36 9.87
N LYS A 51 0.48 5.02 10.84
CA LYS A 51 0.68 5.36 12.25
C LYS A 51 1.96 4.74 12.79
N LEU A 52 2.18 3.44 12.57
CA LEU A 52 3.42 2.76 12.94
C LEU A 52 4.63 3.48 12.35
N LEU A 53 4.63 3.71 11.03
CA LEU A 53 5.73 4.38 10.35
C LEU A 53 5.96 5.82 10.83
N SER A 54 4.96 6.50 11.39
CA SER A 54 5.12 7.86 11.90
C SER A 54 5.81 7.92 13.27
N ILE A 55 5.70 6.88 14.09
CA ILE A 55 6.19 6.87 15.49
C ILE A 55 7.54 6.22 15.67
N VAL A 56 7.96 5.34 14.75
CA VAL A 56 9.23 4.61 14.88
C VAL A 56 10.42 5.55 14.94
N GLN A 57 11.33 5.27 15.85
CA GLN A 57 12.57 6.01 16.09
C GLN A 57 13.79 5.29 15.48
N PRO A 58 14.91 5.98 15.29
CA PRO A 58 16.15 5.34 14.86
C PRO A 58 16.51 4.15 15.75
N GLN A 59 17.01 3.06 15.13
CA GLN A 59 17.36 1.77 15.75
C GLN A 59 16.15 0.93 16.21
N ASP A 60 14.92 1.36 15.97
CA ASP A 60 13.76 0.51 16.21
C ASP A 60 13.70 -0.64 15.19
N THR A 61 13.00 -1.70 15.60
CA THR A 61 12.77 -2.87 14.75
C THR A 61 11.30 -2.98 14.41
N ILE A 62 11.00 -3.12 13.12
CA ILE A 62 9.65 -3.42 12.63
C ILE A 62 9.64 -4.89 12.21
N ILE A 63 8.68 -5.67 12.73
CA ILE A 63 8.51 -7.08 12.42
C ILE A 63 7.14 -7.33 11.79
N ALA A 64 7.11 -8.20 10.78
CA ALA A 64 5.90 -8.76 10.20
C ALA A 64 6.14 -10.23 9.89
N THR A 65 5.10 -11.06 9.93
CA THR A 65 5.23 -12.51 9.71
C THR A 65 5.63 -12.85 8.28
N GLU A 66 5.28 -11.99 7.33
CA GLU A 66 5.58 -12.14 5.90
C GLU A 66 5.71 -10.77 5.23
N VAL A 67 6.47 -10.71 4.14
CA VAL A 67 6.56 -9.50 3.28
C VAL A 67 5.19 -9.08 2.78
N SER A 68 4.33 -10.04 2.42
CA SER A 68 2.97 -9.80 1.91
C SER A 68 2.05 -9.10 2.92
N ARG A 69 2.35 -9.15 4.20
CA ARG A 69 1.55 -8.45 5.23
C ARG A 69 1.84 -6.96 5.26
N ILE A 70 3.10 -6.58 5.10
CA ILE A 70 3.50 -5.16 5.15
C ILE A 70 3.45 -4.47 3.78
N THR A 71 3.54 -5.22 2.68
CA THR A 71 3.49 -4.66 1.33
C THR A 71 2.55 -5.44 0.42
N ARG A 72 2.09 -4.79 -0.65
CA ARG A 72 1.29 -5.41 -1.73
C ARG A 72 2.00 -5.41 -3.07
N SER A 73 3.08 -4.67 -3.18
CA SER A 73 3.86 -4.56 -4.42
C SER A 73 5.33 -4.37 -4.10
N THR A 74 6.16 -4.73 -5.07
CA THR A 74 7.61 -4.54 -4.99
C THR A 74 7.96 -3.06 -4.82
N LYS A 75 7.20 -2.16 -5.47
CA LYS A 75 7.37 -0.71 -5.31
C LYS A 75 7.21 -0.28 -3.85
N GLN A 76 6.13 -0.70 -3.20
CA GLN A 76 5.87 -0.35 -1.80
C GLN A 76 6.93 -0.93 -0.85
N LEU A 77 7.42 -2.14 -1.15
CA LEU A 77 8.53 -2.72 -0.39
C LEU A 77 9.78 -1.84 -0.49
N CYS A 78 10.14 -1.38 -1.69
CA CYS A 78 11.26 -0.47 -1.89
C CYS A 78 11.09 0.85 -1.13
N GLU A 79 9.90 1.45 -1.12
CA GLU A 79 9.57 2.67 -0.38
C GLU A 79 9.76 2.47 1.13
N ILE A 80 9.30 1.34 1.68
CA ILE A 80 9.47 1.02 3.11
C ILE A 80 10.94 0.78 3.46
N ILE A 81 11.70 0.09 2.60
CA ILE A 81 13.12 -0.13 2.81
C ILE A 81 13.89 1.19 2.75
N GLU A 82 13.56 2.08 1.81
CA GLU A 82 14.20 3.40 1.72
C GLU A 82 13.93 4.24 2.97
N LEU A 83 12.69 4.23 3.47
CA LEU A 83 12.33 4.86 4.74
C LEU A 83 13.11 4.23 5.90
N ALA A 84 13.26 2.90 5.92
CA ALA A 84 14.03 2.20 6.94
C ALA A 84 15.52 2.60 6.92
N LYS A 85 16.11 2.80 5.73
CA LYS A 85 17.47 3.32 5.58
C LYS A 85 17.61 4.73 6.14
N GLN A 86 16.70 5.65 5.74
CA GLN A 86 16.72 7.04 6.18
C GLN A 86 16.61 7.16 7.71
N ARG A 87 15.85 6.26 8.33
CA ARG A 87 15.60 6.25 9.78
C ARG A 87 16.44 5.26 10.56
N HIS A 88 17.38 4.57 9.92
CA HIS A 88 18.22 3.56 10.56
C HIS A 88 17.43 2.47 11.30
N LEU A 89 16.35 1.97 10.69
CA LEU A 89 15.49 0.94 11.25
C LEU A 89 15.98 -0.46 10.88
N LYS A 90 15.56 -1.45 11.66
CA LYS A 90 15.69 -2.85 11.32
C LYS A 90 14.32 -3.39 10.88
N LEU A 91 14.28 -4.10 9.75
CA LEU A 91 13.08 -4.77 9.25
C LEU A 91 13.27 -6.29 9.34
N ILE A 92 12.27 -6.98 9.90
CA ILE A 92 12.21 -8.45 9.92
C ILE A 92 10.86 -8.86 9.33
N LEU A 93 10.85 -9.36 8.12
CA LEU A 93 9.65 -9.66 7.34
C LEU A 93 9.63 -11.15 6.99
N GLY A 94 9.22 -11.98 7.94
CA GLY A 94 9.39 -13.42 7.87
C GLY A 94 10.88 -13.82 7.87
N ASN A 95 11.32 -14.45 6.79
CA ASN A 95 12.74 -14.81 6.61
C ASN A 95 13.60 -13.69 5.99
N PHE A 96 12.97 -12.59 5.58
CA PHE A 96 13.66 -11.45 4.98
C PHE A 96 14.02 -10.42 6.03
N VAL A 97 15.33 -10.30 6.31
CA VAL A 97 15.86 -9.39 7.32
C VAL A 97 16.73 -8.33 6.65
N VAL A 98 16.39 -7.05 6.91
CA VAL A 98 17.18 -5.89 6.46
C VAL A 98 17.51 -5.04 7.68
N ASP A 99 18.78 -5.01 8.06
CA ASP A 99 19.26 -4.21 9.19
C ASP A 99 19.87 -2.90 8.66
N CYS A 100 19.06 -1.84 8.63
CA CYS A 100 19.51 -0.51 8.23
C CYS A 100 20.05 0.32 9.42
N SER A 101 20.12 -0.25 10.63
CA SER A 101 20.74 0.40 11.79
C SER A 101 22.26 0.50 11.66
N LYS A 102 22.84 -0.31 10.77
CA LYS A 102 24.25 -0.37 10.42
C LYS A 102 24.43 -0.15 8.91
N ALA A 103 25.67 0.05 8.49
CA ALA A 103 25.98 0.03 7.06
C ALA A 103 25.55 -1.32 6.46
N LEU A 104 24.74 -1.28 5.42
CA LEU A 104 24.31 -2.49 4.73
C LEU A 104 25.54 -3.19 4.10
N ASP A 105 25.55 -4.50 4.18
CA ASP A 105 26.53 -5.27 3.44
C ASP A 105 26.30 -5.10 1.92
N PRO A 106 27.38 -5.17 1.10
CA PRO A 106 27.27 -4.93 -0.34
C PRO A 106 26.30 -5.86 -1.06
N MET A 107 26.11 -7.08 -0.58
CA MET A 107 25.19 -8.07 -1.17
C MET A 107 23.75 -7.65 -0.95
N THR A 108 23.39 -7.29 0.28
CA THR A 108 22.05 -6.78 0.63
C THR A 108 21.75 -5.49 -0.14
N GLU A 109 22.70 -4.57 -0.23
CA GLU A 109 22.55 -3.34 -0.99
C GLU A 109 22.32 -3.61 -2.49
N GLY A 110 23.06 -4.57 -3.07
CA GLY A 110 22.87 -5.01 -4.45
C GLY A 110 21.50 -5.61 -4.68
N MET A 111 21.02 -6.48 -3.78
CA MET A 111 19.65 -7.04 -3.85
C MET A 111 18.58 -5.96 -3.80
N LEU A 112 18.70 -4.97 -2.93
CA LEU A 112 17.75 -3.88 -2.82
C LEU A 112 17.70 -3.03 -4.10
N LYS A 113 18.85 -2.74 -4.71
CA LYS A 113 18.91 -2.06 -6.01
C LYS A 113 18.23 -2.88 -7.11
N MET A 114 18.45 -4.19 -7.15
CA MET A 114 17.76 -5.08 -8.09
C MET A 114 16.24 -5.08 -7.89
N MET A 115 15.74 -5.10 -6.65
CA MET A 115 14.31 -5.02 -6.38
C MET A 115 13.70 -3.72 -6.91
N GLY A 116 14.40 -2.60 -6.82
CA GLY A 116 14.00 -1.32 -7.42
C GLY A 116 13.86 -1.43 -8.95
N VAL A 117 14.83 -2.02 -9.62
CA VAL A 117 14.80 -2.26 -11.07
C VAL A 117 13.62 -3.18 -11.45
N PHE A 118 13.39 -4.26 -10.73
CA PHE A 118 12.25 -5.15 -10.99
C PHE A 118 10.91 -4.42 -10.84
N SER A 119 10.76 -3.56 -9.83
CA SER A 119 9.55 -2.73 -9.66
C SER A 119 9.30 -1.81 -10.86
N GLU A 120 10.35 -1.22 -11.41
CA GLU A 120 10.26 -0.37 -12.58
C GLU A 120 9.88 -1.17 -13.83
N ILE A 121 10.45 -2.35 -14.01
CA ILE A 121 10.11 -3.27 -15.11
C ILE A 121 8.64 -3.68 -15.02
N GLU A 122 8.14 -4.11 -13.85
CA GLU A 122 6.73 -4.46 -13.66
C GLU A 122 5.78 -3.30 -14.02
N ARG A 123 6.13 -2.08 -13.58
CA ARG A 123 5.34 -0.88 -13.91
C ARG A 123 5.30 -0.63 -15.41
N ASN A 124 6.43 -0.77 -16.08
CA ASN A 124 6.54 -0.57 -17.53
C ASN A 124 5.74 -1.62 -18.31
N ILE A 125 5.83 -2.90 -17.93
CA ILE A 125 5.04 -3.99 -18.52
C ILE A 125 3.55 -3.73 -18.32
N THR A 126 3.12 -3.36 -17.11
CA THR A 126 1.72 -3.05 -16.81
C THR A 126 1.23 -1.86 -17.65
N SER A 127 2.02 -0.80 -17.76
CA SER A 127 1.71 0.36 -18.61
C SER A 127 1.54 -0.01 -20.07
N GLN A 128 2.44 -0.85 -20.60
CA GLN A 128 2.34 -1.36 -21.99
C GLN A 128 1.07 -2.20 -22.19
N ARG A 129 0.73 -3.09 -21.25
CA ARG A 129 -0.50 -3.91 -21.34
C ARG A 129 -1.75 -3.03 -21.33
N VAL A 130 -1.79 -2.00 -20.49
CA VAL A 130 -2.92 -1.05 -20.44
C VAL A 130 -3.03 -0.29 -21.77
N LYS A 131 -1.92 0.22 -22.33
CA LYS A 131 -1.92 0.94 -23.60
C LYS A 131 -2.43 0.02 -24.75
N SER A 132 -1.89 -1.17 -24.85
CA SER A 132 -2.33 -2.17 -25.85
C SER A 132 -3.80 -2.56 -25.68
N GLY A 133 -4.26 -2.72 -24.43
CA GLY A 133 -5.66 -2.97 -24.12
C GLY A 133 -6.58 -1.82 -24.56
N MET A 134 -6.15 -0.57 -24.35
CA MET A 134 -6.89 0.62 -24.82
C MET A 134 -6.93 0.72 -26.34
N GLU A 135 -5.82 0.45 -27.02
CA GLU A 135 -5.77 0.42 -28.49
C GLU A 135 -6.71 -0.63 -29.07
N ASN A 136 -6.68 -1.85 -28.51
CA ASN A 136 -7.63 -2.90 -28.89
C ASN A 136 -9.09 -2.53 -28.65
N ALA A 137 -9.38 -1.86 -27.55
CA ALA A 137 -10.74 -1.40 -27.25
C ALA A 137 -11.17 -0.30 -28.23
N LYS A 138 -10.30 0.64 -28.60
CA LYS A 138 -10.54 1.64 -29.65
C LYS A 138 -10.80 0.98 -31.01
N ALA A 139 -9.98 0.01 -31.40
CA ALA A 139 -10.14 -0.72 -32.64
C ALA A 139 -11.51 -1.46 -32.71
N LYS A 140 -12.03 -1.90 -31.56
CA LYS A 140 -13.37 -2.50 -31.41
C LYS A 140 -14.50 -1.48 -31.28
N GLY A 141 -14.24 -0.17 -31.50
CA GLY A 141 -15.24 0.90 -31.42
C GLY A 141 -15.72 1.24 -30.01
N LYS A 142 -15.05 0.76 -28.96
CA LYS A 142 -15.41 1.10 -27.56
C LYS A 142 -14.95 2.51 -27.24
N LYS A 143 -15.84 3.34 -26.69
CA LYS A 143 -15.48 4.63 -26.10
C LYS A 143 -14.60 4.39 -24.86
N ILE A 144 -13.43 5.00 -24.86
CA ILE A 144 -12.49 4.95 -23.74
C ILE A 144 -12.52 6.31 -23.06
N GLY A 145 -12.59 6.32 -21.73
CA GLY A 145 -12.61 7.53 -20.92
C GLY A 145 -13.78 7.55 -19.95
N ARG A 146 -13.94 8.68 -19.26
CA ARG A 146 -15.07 8.87 -18.36
C ARG A 146 -16.38 8.80 -19.15
N PRO A 147 -17.39 8.04 -18.69
CA PRO A 147 -18.71 8.03 -19.33
C PRO A 147 -19.23 9.46 -19.47
N THR A 148 -19.83 9.76 -20.64
CA THR A 148 -20.49 11.05 -20.85
C THR A 148 -21.71 11.10 -19.92
N VAL A 149 -21.75 12.08 -19.05
CA VAL A 149 -22.91 12.33 -18.19
C VAL A 149 -24.04 12.82 -19.10
N THR A 150 -25.14 12.07 -19.16
CA THR A 150 -26.33 12.47 -19.87
C THR A 150 -27.24 13.30 -18.94
N ALA A 151 -28.18 14.03 -19.49
CA ALA A 151 -29.13 14.83 -18.70
C ALA A 151 -29.91 13.98 -17.67
N ASP A 152 -30.14 12.70 -17.99
CA ASP A 152 -30.83 11.74 -17.13
C ASP A 152 -29.98 11.27 -15.94
N ASP A 153 -28.65 11.40 -16.03
CA ASP A 153 -27.69 11.02 -14.95
C ASP A 153 -27.52 12.14 -13.90
N ILE A 154 -28.11 13.34 -14.17
CA ILE A 154 -28.01 14.49 -13.26
C ILE A 154 -29.17 14.43 -12.27
N PRO A 155 -28.94 14.24 -10.96
CA PRO A 155 -30.00 14.26 -9.96
C PRO A 155 -30.81 15.56 -10.08
N VAL A 156 -32.14 15.45 -10.03
CA VAL A 156 -33.11 16.57 -10.16
C VAL A 156 -32.79 17.73 -9.19
N SER A 157 -32.15 17.43 -8.06
CA SER A 157 -31.66 18.43 -7.09
C SER A 157 -30.62 19.39 -7.64
N TYR A 158 -29.86 19.00 -8.68
CA TYR A 158 -28.87 19.88 -9.32
C TYR A 158 -29.46 20.77 -10.40
N THR A 159 -30.55 20.35 -11.03
CA THR A 159 -31.21 21.16 -12.06
C THR A 159 -31.92 22.39 -11.45
N HIS A 160 -32.35 22.32 -10.20
CA HIS A 160 -32.91 23.46 -9.47
C HIS A 160 -31.90 24.55 -9.10
N LEU A 161 -30.63 24.17 -8.84
CA LEU A 161 -29.58 25.14 -8.49
C LEU A 161 -29.13 26.01 -9.67
N ASP A 162 -29.19 25.49 -10.89
CA ASP A 162 -28.82 26.27 -12.11
C ASP A 162 -29.90 27.26 -12.52
N VAL A 163 -31.18 27.01 -12.24
CA VAL A 163 -32.25 27.96 -12.47
C VAL A 163 -32.12 29.18 -11.57
N TYR A 164 -31.73 29.01 -10.30
CA TYR A 164 -31.51 30.11 -9.36
C TYR A 164 -30.27 30.95 -9.68
N LYS A 165 -29.23 30.36 -10.26
CA LYS A 165 -28.03 31.12 -10.70
C LYS A 165 -28.27 31.97 -11.92
N ARG A 166 -29.18 31.57 -12.86
CA ARG A 166 -29.54 32.37 -14.02
C ARG A 166 -30.45 33.54 -13.68
N GLN A 167 -31.22 33.48 -12.59
CA GLN A 167 -32.12 34.59 -12.18
C GLN A 167 -31.39 35.72 -11.41
N ARG A 168 -30.11 35.56 -11.03
CA ARG A 168 -29.32 36.62 -10.37
C ARG A 168 -28.42 37.44 -11.31
N LEU A 169 -28.58 37.28 -12.63
CA LEU A 169 -27.79 38.00 -13.64
C LEU A 169 -28.63 38.94 -14.51
N PHE A 170 -29.79 39.36 -13.98
CA PHE A 170 -30.59 40.47 -14.54
C PHE A 170 -30.91 41.48 -13.45
#